data_91ec04062c56b6d52b4fe70ad390e29a
#
_entry.id   91ec04062c56b6d52b4fe70ad390e29a
#
_cell.length_a   1.000
_cell.length_b   1.000
_cell.length_c   1.000
_cell.angle_alpha   90.00
_cell.angle_beta   90.00
_cell.angle_gamma   90.00
#
_symmetry.space_group_name_H-M   'P 1'
#
loop_
_entity.id
_entity.type
_entity.pdbx_description
1 polymer ?
#
loop_
_entity_poly.entity_id
_entity_poly.type
_entity_poly.pdbx_seq_one_letter_code
_entity_poly.pdbx_strand_id
1 'polypeptide(L)'
;MKLTNAHSSGSLHRRVRRMLIQCIAIVVLLSTSVGLGIGLYQDVHARDQLLSNAAQMAADAPLLTDTIQTDTAQQYLERTVRRVAAVDMLGIYDVQGRPLVFYDLAAGEGEASVLPTLRADTVRRLYSEQRPLLSSDEMPEGADRCAYAVVRDENGQALGIVMAGLYLRSYRRTVLRVLLFYCLITLLALGVGSLLSVRFSNHIKQELLGYEPDAFRQLFLQRMDILDALDEGLLAIDSHSTITY
;
A
#
# COMPACT_ATOMS: atom_id res chain seq x y z
N MET A 1 9.81 -10.96 -61.17
CA MET A 1 8.73 -10.88 -60.19
C MET A 1 9.34 -11.02 -58.79
N LYS A 2 9.96 -9.94 -58.31
CA LYS A 2 10.65 -9.85 -56.98
C LYS A 2 10.21 -8.51 -56.35
N LEU A 3 9.97 -8.52 -55.05
CA LEU A 3 9.74 -7.35 -54.21
C LEU A 3 8.28 -7.21 -53.63
N THR A 4 7.84 -8.18 -52.79
CA THR A 4 6.73 -7.88 -51.87
C THR A 4 6.81 -8.58 -50.50
N ASN A 5 7.87 -9.37 -50.20
CA ASN A 5 7.94 -10.13 -48.96
C ASN A 5 8.85 -9.57 -47.85
N ALA A 6 9.48 -8.39 -48.04
CA ALA A 6 10.38 -7.82 -47.03
C ALA A 6 9.66 -7.06 -45.88
N HIS A 7 8.35 -6.81 -46.01
CA HIS A 7 7.61 -5.98 -45.03
C HIS A 7 6.90 -6.75 -43.90
N SER A 8 6.73 -8.07 -44.03
CA SER A 8 5.99 -8.85 -43.01
C SER A 8 6.84 -9.29 -41.82
N SER A 9 8.12 -9.52 -42.02
CA SER A 9 9.03 -10.09 -41.01
C SER A 9 9.33 -9.12 -39.84
N GLY A 10 9.47 -7.83 -40.11
CA GLY A 10 9.66 -6.81 -39.07
C GLY A 10 8.42 -6.58 -38.17
N SER A 11 7.27 -7.14 -38.54
CA SER A 11 6.02 -7.00 -37.81
C SER A 11 5.87 -8.01 -36.64
N LEU A 12 6.30 -9.26 -36.84
CA LEU A 12 6.15 -10.32 -35.85
C LEU A 12 7.04 -10.08 -34.62
N HIS A 13 8.31 -9.77 -34.84
CA HIS A 13 9.26 -9.47 -33.79
C HIS A 13 8.81 -8.24 -32.93
N ARG A 14 8.30 -7.20 -33.61
CA ARG A 14 7.71 -6.05 -32.90
C ARG A 14 6.48 -6.43 -32.12
N ARG A 15 5.64 -7.34 -32.60
CA ARG A 15 4.45 -7.83 -31.89
C ARG A 15 4.85 -8.63 -30.65
N VAL A 16 5.75 -9.60 -30.78
CA VAL A 16 6.22 -10.42 -29.65
C VAL A 16 6.86 -9.55 -28.57
N ARG A 17 7.73 -8.62 -28.95
CA ARG A 17 8.34 -7.68 -28.01
C ARG A 17 7.29 -6.81 -27.30
N ARG A 18 6.29 -6.31 -28.02
CA ARG A 18 5.18 -5.55 -27.41
C ARG A 18 4.37 -6.39 -26.42
N MET A 19 4.04 -7.62 -26.79
CA MET A 19 3.32 -8.53 -25.90
C MET A 19 4.12 -8.82 -24.62
N LEU A 20 5.42 -9.08 -24.72
CA LEU A 20 6.29 -9.29 -23.57
C LEU A 20 6.33 -8.06 -22.65
N ILE A 21 6.52 -6.87 -23.21
CA ILE A 21 6.51 -5.62 -22.44
C ILE A 21 5.14 -5.40 -21.78
N GLN A 22 4.04 -5.67 -22.49
CA GLN A 22 2.69 -5.56 -21.93
C GLN A 22 2.46 -6.57 -20.80
N CYS A 23 2.88 -7.82 -20.96
CA CYS A 23 2.77 -8.82 -19.88
C CYS A 23 3.55 -8.40 -18.64
N ILE A 24 4.80 -7.93 -18.80
CA ILE A 24 5.62 -7.43 -17.70
C ILE A 24 4.94 -6.22 -17.04
N ALA A 25 4.44 -5.27 -17.84
CA ALA A 25 3.75 -4.10 -17.33
C ALA A 25 2.50 -4.48 -16.50
N ILE A 26 1.69 -5.40 -16.99
CA ILE A 26 0.49 -5.87 -16.29
C ILE A 26 0.88 -6.53 -14.96
N VAL A 27 1.86 -7.43 -14.96
CA VAL A 27 2.30 -8.13 -13.75
C VAL A 27 2.86 -7.14 -12.72
N VAL A 28 3.70 -6.20 -13.15
CA VAL A 28 4.28 -5.16 -12.27
C VAL A 28 3.17 -4.28 -11.69
N LEU A 29 2.24 -3.79 -12.52
CA LEU A 29 1.14 -2.94 -12.08
C LEU A 29 0.21 -3.67 -11.10
N LEU A 30 -0.15 -4.93 -11.38
CA LEU A 30 -0.96 -5.72 -10.46
C LEU A 30 -0.25 -5.96 -9.13
N SER A 31 1.01 -6.37 -9.16
CA SER A 31 1.80 -6.63 -7.95
C SER A 31 1.96 -5.37 -7.09
N THR A 32 2.29 -4.23 -7.72
CA THR A 32 2.45 -2.96 -7.00
C THR A 32 1.13 -2.43 -6.46
N SER A 33 0.01 -2.59 -7.19
CA SER A 33 -1.32 -2.19 -6.73
C SER A 33 -1.77 -3.00 -5.51
N VAL A 34 -1.56 -4.32 -5.53
CA VAL A 34 -1.85 -5.18 -4.37
C VAL A 34 -0.96 -4.82 -3.18
N GLY A 35 0.35 -4.65 -3.41
CA GLY A 35 1.28 -4.24 -2.36
C GLY A 35 0.93 -2.90 -1.73
N LEU A 36 0.56 -1.90 -2.54
CA LEU A 36 0.10 -0.60 -2.07
C LEU A 36 -1.20 -0.73 -1.24
N GLY A 37 -2.17 -1.51 -1.72
CA GLY A 37 -3.44 -1.74 -1.02
C GLY A 37 -3.23 -2.38 0.35
N ILE A 38 -2.40 -3.42 0.43
CA ILE A 38 -2.05 -4.09 1.69
C ILE A 38 -1.30 -3.12 2.61
N GLY A 39 -0.31 -2.39 2.09
CA GLY A 39 0.48 -1.45 2.88
C GLY A 39 -0.37 -0.33 3.48
N LEU A 40 -1.28 0.27 2.71
CA LEU A 40 -2.21 1.29 3.20
C LEU A 40 -3.18 0.72 4.25
N TYR A 41 -3.71 -0.48 4.01
CA TYR A 41 -4.59 -1.14 4.97
C TYR A 41 -3.89 -1.40 6.31
N GLN A 42 -2.65 -1.92 6.27
CA GLN A 42 -1.85 -2.16 7.47
C GLN A 42 -1.51 -0.87 8.20
N ASP A 43 -1.15 0.20 7.48
CA ASP A 43 -0.83 1.51 8.09
C ASP A 43 -2.05 2.11 8.80
N VAL A 44 -3.23 2.07 8.17
CA VAL A 44 -4.48 2.52 8.80
C VAL A 44 -4.79 1.71 10.07
N HIS A 45 -4.72 0.39 9.96
CA HIS A 45 -5.03 -0.50 11.08
C HIS A 45 -4.04 -0.35 12.24
N ALA A 46 -2.75 -0.23 11.95
CA ALA A 46 -1.73 0.01 12.97
C ALA A 46 -1.94 1.35 13.71
N ARG A 47 -2.35 2.40 13.00
CA ARG A 47 -2.66 3.70 13.61
C ARG A 47 -3.91 3.66 14.48
N ASP A 48 -4.96 2.99 14.02
CA ASP A 48 -6.17 2.78 14.80
C ASP A 48 -5.87 2.06 16.13
N GLN A 49 -5.00 1.05 16.08
CA GLN A 49 -4.53 0.37 17.28
C GLN A 49 -3.69 1.28 18.17
N LEU A 50 -2.77 2.07 17.60
CA LEU A 50 -1.96 3.01 18.37
C LEU A 50 -2.82 4.08 19.08
N LEU A 51 -3.81 4.65 18.38
CA LEU A 51 -4.74 5.61 18.98
C LEU A 51 -5.57 4.96 20.07
N SER A 52 -6.10 3.78 19.84
CA SER A 52 -6.87 3.02 20.82
C SER A 52 -6.04 2.71 22.08
N ASN A 53 -4.80 2.25 21.89
CA ASN A 53 -3.88 1.97 22.99
C ASN A 53 -3.49 3.25 23.74
N ALA A 54 -3.26 4.37 23.03
CA ALA A 54 -2.95 5.65 23.65
C ALA A 54 -4.11 6.17 24.50
N ALA A 55 -5.35 6.08 23.99
CA ALA A 55 -6.54 6.45 24.75
C ALA A 55 -6.70 5.57 25.99
N GLN A 56 -6.51 4.25 25.86
CA GLN A 56 -6.60 3.32 26.97
C GLN A 56 -5.51 3.56 28.03
N MET A 57 -4.25 3.71 27.60
CA MET A 57 -3.13 4.02 28.51
C MET A 57 -3.34 5.34 29.25
N ALA A 58 -3.91 6.33 28.59
CA ALA A 58 -4.22 7.61 29.23
C ALA A 58 -5.41 7.47 30.20
N ALA A 59 -6.40 6.64 29.88
CA ALA A 59 -7.54 6.36 30.75
C ALA A 59 -7.15 5.57 32.02
N ASP A 60 -6.19 4.65 31.89
CA ASP A 60 -5.69 3.81 32.99
C ASP A 60 -4.64 4.54 33.86
N ALA A 61 -4.36 5.82 33.60
CA ALA A 61 -3.37 6.56 34.35
C ALA A 61 -3.84 6.85 35.78
N PRO A 62 -3.06 6.53 36.84
CA PRO A 62 -3.47 6.67 38.22
C PRO A 62 -3.82 8.11 38.62
N LEU A 63 -3.27 9.12 37.91
CA LEU A 63 -3.59 10.53 38.12
C LEU A 63 -5.04 10.90 37.72
N LEU A 64 -5.67 10.11 36.87
CA LEU A 64 -7.04 10.34 36.40
C LEU A 64 -8.05 9.48 37.17
N THR A 65 -7.62 8.37 37.75
CA THR A 65 -8.48 7.43 38.47
C THR A 65 -8.86 7.91 39.88
N ASP A 66 -8.04 8.76 40.51
CA ASP A 66 -8.35 9.28 41.88
C ASP A 66 -9.25 10.53 41.85
N THR A 67 -8.87 11.52 41.04
CA THR A 67 -9.67 12.74 40.87
C THR A 67 -9.18 13.51 39.67
N ILE A 68 -10.06 13.89 38.76
CA ILE A 68 -9.71 14.72 37.58
C ILE A 68 -9.52 16.19 38.06
N GLN A 69 -8.31 16.53 38.53
CA GLN A 69 -7.92 17.90 38.79
C GLN A 69 -7.39 18.57 37.51
N THR A 70 -8.02 19.64 37.09
CA THR A 70 -7.78 20.28 35.77
C THR A 70 -6.31 20.63 35.52
N ASP A 71 -5.61 21.23 36.51
CA ASP A 71 -4.22 21.66 36.35
C ASP A 71 -3.24 20.49 36.23
N THR A 72 -3.44 19.44 37.01
CA THR A 72 -2.62 18.23 36.99
C THR A 72 -2.88 17.41 35.75
N ALA A 73 -4.14 17.34 35.33
CA ALA A 73 -4.55 16.69 34.07
C ALA A 73 -3.93 17.36 32.84
N GLN A 74 -3.90 18.68 32.80
CA GLN A 74 -3.30 19.43 31.68
C GLN A 74 -1.79 19.14 31.52
N GLN A 75 -1.03 19.19 32.63
CA GLN A 75 0.39 18.84 32.61
C GLN A 75 0.64 17.38 32.20
N TYR A 76 -0.23 16.48 32.61
CA TYR A 76 -0.17 15.07 32.23
C TYR A 76 -0.41 14.90 30.73
N LEU A 77 -1.45 15.53 30.17
CA LEU A 77 -1.77 15.46 28.75
C LEU A 77 -0.59 16.01 27.89
N GLU A 78 -0.05 17.16 28.26
CA GLU A 78 1.09 17.75 27.57
C GLU A 78 2.29 16.82 27.52
N ARG A 79 2.67 16.24 28.66
CA ARG A 79 3.80 15.29 28.74
C ARG A 79 3.54 14.02 27.93
N THR A 80 2.30 13.54 27.91
CA THR A 80 1.91 12.32 27.22
C THR A 80 1.91 12.53 25.70
N VAL A 81 1.32 13.60 25.20
CA VAL A 81 1.34 13.93 23.76
C VAL A 81 2.76 14.11 23.24
N ARG A 82 3.61 14.81 23.98
CA ARG A 82 5.02 15.00 23.59
C ARG A 82 5.83 13.69 23.56
N ARG A 83 5.43 12.68 24.32
CA ARG A 83 6.12 11.36 24.39
C ARG A 83 5.57 10.34 23.40
N VAL A 84 4.28 10.39 23.12
CA VAL A 84 3.60 9.45 22.23
C VAL A 84 3.55 10.06 20.83
N ALA A 85 4.56 9.78 20.02
CA ALA A 85 4.74 10.34 18.67
C ALA A 85 3.60 10.05 17.67
N ALA A 86 2.61 9.24 18.06
CA ALA A 86 1.49 8.82 17.23
C ALA A 86 0.18 9.56 17.54
N VAL A 87 0.20 10.54 18.44
CA VAL A 87 -0.99 11.27 18.87
C VAL A 87 -0.72 12.76 18.74
N ASP A 88 -1.58 13.46 18.02
CA ASP A 88 -1.46 14.92 17.82
C ASP A 88 -2.22 15.69 18.92
N MET A 89 -3.24 15.08 19.52
CA MET A 89 -4.08 15.69 20.54
C MET A 89 -4.58 14.70 21.58
N LEU A 90 -4.77 15.16 22.80
CA LEU A 90 -5.42 14.44 23.89
C LEU A 90 -6.44 15.35 24.56
N GLY A 91 -7.61 14.79 24.89
CA GLY A 91 -8.67 15.50 25.60
C GLY A 91 -9.29 14.64 26.69
N ILE A 92 -9.79 15.32 27.72
CA ILE A 92 -10.55 14.70 28.83
C ILE A 92 -11.94 15.34 28.84
N TYR A 93 -12.93 14.49 28.92
CA TYR A 93 -14.35 14.85 29.04
C TYR A 93 -14.92 14.36 30.36
N ASP A 94 -15.97 15.03 30.81
CA ASP A 94 -16.77 14.55 31.95
C ASP A 94 -17.59 13.30 31.57
N VAL A 95 -18.29 12.74 32.51
CA VAL A 95 -19.17 11.57 32.33
C VAL A 95 -20.34 11.85 31.35
N GLN A 96 -20.66 13.10 31.07
CA GLN A 96 -21.69 13.53 30.15
C GLN A 96 -21.14 13.85 28.76
N GLY A 97 -19.82 13.75 28.54
CA GLY A 97 -19.17 14.06 27.31
C GLY A 97 -18.91 15.55 27.08
N ARG A 98 -18.92 16.38 28.15
CA ARG A 98 -18.51 17.79 28.06
C ARG A 98 -16.98 17.90 28.24
N PRO A 99 -16.30 18.71 27.41
CA PRO A 99 -14.85 18.83 27.50
C PRO A 99 -14.42 19.51 28.82
N LEU A 100 -13.43 18.92 29.49
CA LEU A 100 -12.83 19.45 30.70
C LEU A 100 -11.44 20.04 30.43
N VAL A 101 -10.56 19.26 29.80
CA VAL A 101 -9.18 19.64 29.50
C VAL A 101 -8.82 19.14 28.13
N PHE A 102 -8.04 19.95 27.42
CA PHE A 102 -7.57 19.59 26.07
C PHE A 102 -6.14 20.07 25.86
N TYR A 103 -5.36 19.23 25.20
CA TYR A 103 -4.03 19.55 24.74
C TYR A 103 -3.87 19.19 23.27
N ASP A 104 -3.46 20.13 22.46
CA ASP A 104 -3.24 20.00 21.04
C ASP A 104 -1.80 20.42 20.69
N LEU A 105 -1.07 19.53 20.00
CA LEU A 105 0.30 19.79 19.58
C LEU A 105 0.38 20.83 18.45
N ALA A 106 -0.67 20.99 17.65
CA ALA A 106 -0.71 21.89 16.53
C ALA A 106 -1.17 23.31 16.91
N ALA A 107 -1.98 23.46 17.94
CA ALA A 107 -2.33 24.72 18.55
C ALA A 107 -1.12 25.16 19.39
N GLY A 108 -0.39 26.19 18.96
CA GLY A 108 0.71 26.77 19.75
C GLY A 108 0.23 27.21 21.15
N GLU A 109 1.18 27.45 22.06
CA GLU A 109 0.90 28.00 23.39
C GLU A 109 0.08 29.30 23.27
N GLY A 110 -1.22 29.23 23.54
CA GLY A 110 -2.11 30.39 23.60
C GLY A 110 -3.43 30.32 22.84
N GLU A 111 -3.61 29.40 21.91
CA GLU A 111 -4.92 29.18 21.27
C GLU A 111 -5.68 28.08 21.99
N ALA A 112 -6.72 28.44 22.75
CA ALA A 112 -7.63 27.50 23.35
C ALA A 112 -8.51 26.87 22.27
N SER A 113 -8.07 25.77 21.68
CA SER A 113 -8.92 24.96 20.81
C SER A 113 -10.08 24.42 21.67
N VAL A 114 -11.30 24.79 21.29
CA VAL A 114 -12.50 24.37 22.02
C VAL A 114 -12.94 23.00 21.47
N LEU A 115 -12.81 21.97 22.30
CA LEU A 115 -13.35 20.65 21.93
C LEU A 115 -14.88 20.71 21.84
N PRO A 116 -15.46 20.04 20.82
CA PRO A 116 -16.91 19.88 20.78
C PRO A 116 -17.39 18.90 21.87
N THR A 117 -18.58 19.11 22.37
CA THR A 117 -19.24 18.16 23.27
C THR A 117 -19.52 16.84 22.50
N LEU A 118 -19.25 15.70 23.14
CA LEU A 118 -19.50 14.40 22.54
C LEU A 118 -21.01 14.19 22.32
N ARG A 119 -21.35 13.51 21.22
CA ARG A 119 -22.71 13.11 20.96
C ARG A 119 -23.21 12.10 21.99
N ALA A 120 -24.44 12.21 22.41
CA ALA A 120 -25.04 11.32 23.41
C ALA A 120 -25.03 9.83 23.01
N ASP A 121 -25.10 9.54 21.70
CA ASP A 121 -24.98 8.19 21.15
C ASP A 121 -23.57 7.64 21.29
N THR A 122 -22.52 8.45 21.06
CA THR A 122 -21.11 8.09 21.27
C THR A 122 -20.84 7.77 22.75
N VAL A 123 -21.31 8.63 23.65
CA VAL A 123 -21.18 8.42 25.10
C VAL A 123 -21.86 7.13 25.53
N ARG A 124 -23.09 6.87 25.05
CA ARG A 124 -23.83 5.64 25.37
C ARG A 124 -23.09 4.38 24.89
N ARG A 125 -22.54 4.42 23.69
CA ARG A 125 -21.75 3.31 23.13
C ARG A 125 -20.48 3.04 23.93
N LEU A 126 -19.75 4.09 24.30
CA LEU A 126 -18.54 3.99 25.13
C LEU A 126 -18.79 3.26 26.45
N TYR A 127 -19.91 3.55 27.09
CA TYR A 127 -20.26 2.88 28.34
C TYR A 127 -20.73 1.43 28.15
N SER A 128 -21.30 1.09 26.98
CA SER A 128 -21.78 -0.26 26.69
C SER A 128 -20.68 -1.22 26.21
N GLU A 129 -19.70 -0.74 25.43
CA GLU A 129 -18.76 -1.63 24.73
C GLU A 129 -17.50 -2.01 25.52
N GLN A 130 -17.22 -1.38 26.66
CA GLN A 130 -16.04 -1.62 27.52
C GLN A 130 -14.68 -1.67 26.77
N ARG A 131 -14.63 -1.14 25.57
CA ARG A 131 -13.44 -1.07 24.70
C ARG A 131 -13.31 0.35 24.15
N PRO A 132 -12.07 0.78 23.81
CA PRO A 132 -11.89 2.06 23.15
C PRO A 132 -12.70 2.13 21.85
N LEU A 133 -13.45 3.20 21.69
CA LEU A 133 -14.28 3.45 20.51
C LEU A 133 -13.51 4.34 19.53
N LEU A 134 -13.33 3.87 18.30
CA LEU A 134 -12.77 4.66 17.22
C LEU A 134 -13.89 5.42 16.51
N SER A 135 -13.75 6.72 16.38
CA SER A 135 -14.68 7.59 15.64
C SER A 135 -13.92 8.49 14.67
N SER A 136 -14.58 8.88 13.60
CA SER A 136 -14.12 9.93 12.71
C SER A 136 -14.96 11.17 12.98
N ASP A 137 -14.49 12.03 13.88
CA ASP A 137 -15.18 13.25 14.26
C ASP A 137 -14.55 14.46 13.58
N GLU A 138 -15.40 15.36 13.09
CA GLU A 138 -14.97 16.66 12.60
C GLU A 138 -14.58 17.55 13.77
N MET A 139 -13.29 17.79 13.94
CA MET A 139 -12.78 18.79 14.87
C MET A 139 -12.63 20.15 14.16
N PRO A 140 -12.64 21.29 14.89
CA PRO A 140 -12.54 22.61 14.28
C PRO A 140 -11.33 22.81 13.37
N GLU A 141 -10.25 22.08 13.59
CA GLU A 141 -9.02 22.12 12.80
C GLU A 141 -8.84 20.93 11.83
N GLY A 142 -9.87 20.11 11.63
CA GLY A 142 -9.84 18.99 10.70
C GLY A 142 -9.17 17.74 11.24
N ALA A 143 -9.33 17.45 12.52
CA ALA A 143 -8.96 16.17 13.09
C ALA A 143 -10.00 15.11 12.73
N ASP A 144 -9.55 13.99 12.22
CA ASP A 144 -10.48 13.07 11.58
C ASP A 144 -10.51 11.68 12.19
N ARG A 145 -9.56 11.34 13.03
CA ARG A 145 -9.51 10.02 13.64
C ARG A 145 -9.27 10.15 15.14
N CYS A 146 -10.29 9.81 15.91
CA CYS A 146 -10.26 9.86 17.36
C CYS A 146 -10.54 8.49 17.96
N ALA A 147 -9.85 8.17 19.05
CA ALA A 147 -10.14 7.04 19.90
C ALA A 147 -10.57 7.55 21.26
N TYR A 148 -11.64 6.98 21.78
CA TYR A 148 -12.21 7.32 23.09
C TYR A 148 -12.09 6.14 24.04
N ALA A 149 -11.69 6.38 25.28
CA ALA A 149 -11.64 5.37 26.33
C ALA A 149 -12.28 5.92 27.61
N VAL A 150 -12.95 5.06 28.38
CA VAL A 150 -13.61 5.44 29.65
C VAL A 150 -12.61 5.33 30.77
N VAL A 151 -12.44 6.41 31.53
CA VAL A 151 -11.70 6.42 32.81
C VAL A 151 -12.60 5.82 33.89
N ARG A 152 -12.10 4.84 34.63
CA ARG A 152 -12.83 4.19 35.72
C ARG A 152 -12.04 4.29 37.02
N ASP A 153 -12.76 4.40 38.14
CA ASP A 153 -12.14 4.29 39.43
C ASP A 153 -11.85 2.81 39.81
N GLU A 154 -11.27 2.58 41.00
CA GLU A 154 -11.00 1.24 41.53
C GLU A 154 -12.26 0.39 41.73
N ASN A 155 -13.42 1.02 41.86
CA ASN A 155 -14.73 0.38 42.02
C ASN A 155 -15.43 0.12 40.69
N GLY A 156 -14.78 0.51 39.55
CA GLY A 156 -15.34 0.36 38.20
C GLY A 156 -16.34 1.45 37.81
N GLN A 157 -16.54 2.50 38.63
CA GLN A 157 -17.39 3.63 38.26
C GLN A 157 -16.69 4.52 37.23
N ALA A 158 -17.45 5.02 36.26
CA ALA A 158 -16.92 5.91 35.25
C ALA A 158 -16.71 7.31 35.85
N LEU A 159 -15.50 7.83 35.75
CA LEU A 159 -15.10 9.17 36.18
C LEU A 159 -15.08 10.18 35.00
N GLY A 160 -14.85 9.71 33.78
CA GLY A 160 -14.78 10.55 32.60
C GLY A 160 -14.42 9.76 31.37
N ILE A 161 -14.13 10.48 30.30
CA ILE A 161 -13.75 9.91 29.00
C ILE A 161 -12.47 10.59 28.52
N VAL A 162 -11.48 9.79 28.10
CA VAL A 162 -10.26 10.29 27.44
C VAL A 162 -10.41 10.13 25.94
N MET A 163 -10.00 11.13 25.20
CA MET A 163 -9.90 11.14 23.74
C MET A 163 -8.43 11.25 23.33
N ALA A 164 -8.01 10.39 22.43
CA ALA A 164 -6.75 10.53 21.68
C ALA A 164 -7.09 10.76 20.21
N GLY A 165 -6.47 11.76 19.58
CA GLY A 165 -6.77 12.13 18.21
C GLY A 165 -5.53 12.32 17.33
N LEU A 166 -5.72 12.13 16.03
CA LEU A 166 -4.72 12.32 14.99
C LEU A 166 -5.28 13.21 13.88
N TYR A 167 -4.52 14.22 13.45
CA TYR A 167 -4.91 15.09 12.34
C TYR A 167 -4.79 14.39 10.97
N LEU A 168 -5.83 14.48 10.16
CA LEU A 168 -5.82 13.98 8.76
C LEU A 168 -4.70 14.61 7.93
N ARG A 169 -4.33 15.85 8.23
CA ARG A 169 -3.24 16.55 7.55
C ARG A 169 -1.89 15.83 7.69
N SER A 170 -1.61 15.29 8.87
CA SER A 170 -0.41 14.46 9.13
C SER A 170 -0.49 13.14 8.36
N TYR A 171 -1.66 12.52 8.33
CA TYR A 171 -1.93 11.29 7.58
C TYR A 171 -1.71 11.49 6.07
N ARG A 172 -2.28 12.55 5.49
CA ARG A 172 -2.17 12.84 4.05
C ARG A 172 -0.72 12.95 3.57
N ARG A 173 0.17 13.56 4.36
CA ARG A 173 1.60 13.66 4.02
C ARG A 173 2.28 12.28 4.00
N THR A 174 1.93 11.40 4.91
CA THR A 174 2.50 10.04 4.95
C THR A 174 2.00 9.20 3.79
N VAL A 175 0.69 9.23 3.50
CA VAL A 175 0.11 8.55 2.33
C VAL A 175 0.77 9.02 1.04
N LEU A 176 1.00 10.32 0.89
CA LEU A 176 1.63 10.89 -0.30
C LEU A 176 3.07 10.41 -0.47
N ARG A 177 3.86 10.29 0.62
CA ARG A 177 5.22 9.73 0.59
C ARG A 177 5.21 8.25 0.18
N VAL A 178 4.32 7.46 0.77
CA VAL A 178 4.15 6.05 0.44
C VAL A 178 3.78 5.89 -1.03
N LEU A 179 2.83 6.67 -1.51
CA LEU A 179 2.40 6.66 -2.92
C LEU A 179 3.55 7.01 -3.87
N LEU A 180 4.32 8.07 -3.57
CA LEU A 180 5.49 8.46 -4.35
C LEU A 180 6.54 7.33 -4.40
N PHE A 181 6.80 6.69 -3.26
CA PHE A 181 7.74 5.58 -3.18
C PHE A 181 7.30 4.40 -4.05
N TYR A 182 6.03 4.01 -3.99
CA TYR A 182 5.47 2.97 -4.84
C TYR A 182 5.49 3.34 -6.33
N CYS A 183 5.19 4.59 -6.69
CA CYS A 183 5.34 5.08 -8.06
C CYS A 183 6.78 4.97 -8.55
N LEU A 184 7.76 5.33 -7.74
CA LEU A 184 9.17 5.25 -8.08
C LEU A 184 9.60 3.79 -8.33
N ILE A 185 9.23 2.88 -7.43
CA ILE A 185 9.51 1.43 -7.58
C ILE A 185 8.87 0.89 -8.85
N THR A 186 7.61 1.26 -9.12
CA THR A 186 6.89 0.81 -10.32
C THR A 186 7.57 1.27 -11.59
N LEU A 187 7.98 2.54 -11.66
CA LEU A 187 8.72 3.10 -12.81
C LEU A 187 10.06 2.39 -13.01
N LEU A 188 10.78 2.13 -11.93
CA LEU A 188 12.07 1.44 -11.96
C LEU A 188 11.90 -0.02 -12.44
N ALA A 189 10.90 -0.73 -11.92
CA ALA A 189 10.60 -2.10 -12.33
C ALA A 189 10.17 -2.19 -13.81
N LEU A 190 9.37 -1.25 -14.30
CA LEU A 190 9.00 -1.15 -15.72
C LEU A 190 10.21 -0.84 -16.60
N GLY A 191 11.10 0.04 -16.17
CA GLY A 191 12.34 0.37 -16.87
C GLY A 191 13.25 -0.85 -17.00
N VAL A 192 13.54 -1.52 -15.89
CA VAL A 192 14.38 -2.74 -15.87
C VAL A 192 13.74 -3.86 -16.69
N GLY A 193 12.44 -4.10 -16.51
CA GLY A 193 11.70 -5.11 -17.27
C GLY A 193 11.72 -4.85 -18.79
N SER A 194 11.59 -3.59 -19.19
CA SER A 194 11.69 -3.20 -20.61
C SER A 194 13.09 -3.44 -21.17
N LEU A 195 14.14 -3.06 -20.44
CA LEU A 195 15.53 -3.30 -20.84
C LEU A 195 15.84 -4.80 -20.98
N LEU A 196 15.41 -5.61 -19.99
CA LEU A 196 15.58 -7.06 -20.03
C LEU A 196 14.82 -7.68 -21.22
N SER A 197 13.60 -7.23 -21.49
CA SER A 197 12.81 -7.69 -22.65
C SER A 197 13.51 -7.42 -23.98
N VAL A 198 14.08 -6.23 -24.13
CA VAL A 198 14.85 -5.86 -25.33
C VAL A 198 16.10 -6.72 -25.45
N ARG A 199 16.84 -6.90 -24.35
CA ARG A 199 18.07 -7.71 -24.33
C ARG A 199 17.80 -9.18 -24.66
N PHE A 200 16.74 -9.75 -24.04
CA PHE A 200 16.30 -11.13 -24.31
C PHE A 200 15.87 -11.32 -25.78
N SER A 201 15.09 -10.38 -26.31
CA SER A 201 14.66 -10.39 -27.70
C SER A 201 15.84 -10.34 -28.67
N ASN A 202 16.90 -9.58 -28.36
CA ASN A 202 18.10 -9.51 -29.19
C ASN A 202 18.96 -10.78 -29.06
N HIS A 203 19.01 -11.38 -27.88
CA HIS A 203 19.76 -12.62 -27.65
C HIS A 203 19.16 -13.79 -28.44
N ILE A 204 17.84 -13.96 -28.43
CA ILE A 204 17.15 -14.97 -29.26
C ILE A 204 17.46 -14.77 -30.76
N LYS A 205 17.52 -13.52 -31.22
CA LYS A 205 17.92 -13.25 -32.60
C LYS A 205 19.33 -13.73 -32.94
N GLN A 206 20.26 -13.58 -32.02
CA GLN A 206 21.66 -14.01 -32.23
C GLN A 206 21.78 -15.54 -32.25
N GLU A 207 21.07 -16.24 -31.37
CA GLU A 207 21.07 -17.72 -31.32
C GLU A 207 20.41 -18.35 -32.53
N LEU A 208 19.41 -17.69 -33.14
CA LEU A 208 18.77 -18.13 -34.36
C LEU A 208 19.57 -17.72 -35.64
N LEU A 209 20.88 -17.46 -35.53
CA LEU A 209 21.75 -17.07 -36.65
C LEU A 209 21.21 -15.89 -37.50
N GLY A 210 20.43 -15.02 -36.89
CA GLY A 210 19.78 -13.89 -37.58
C GLY A 210 18.55 -14.25 -38.39
N TYR A 211 18.15 -15.51 -38.42
CA TYR A 211 16.91 -15.92 -39.11
C TYR A 211 15.70 -15.64 -38.19
N GLU A 212 14.68 -15.02 -38.75
CA GLU A 212 13.39 -14.92 -38.09
C GLU A 212 12.70 -16.30 -38.09
N PRO A 213 11.93 -16.65 -37.03
CA PRO A 213 11.26 -17.94 -36.92
C PRO A 213 10.43 -18.33 -38.14
N ASP A 214 9.87 -17.36 -38.83
CA ASP A 214 9.09 -17.59 -40.06
C ASP A 214 9.97 -17.93 -41.24
N ALA A 215 11.15 -17.32 -41.35
CA ALA A 215 12.12 -17.65 -42.40
C ALA A 215 12.72 -19.04 -42.17
N PHE A 216 12.96 -19.42 -40.90
CA PHE A 216 13.40 -20.77 -40.54
C PHE A 216 12.33 -21.81 -40.87
N ARG A 217 11.06 -21.54 -40.56
CA ARG A 217 9.93 -22.39 -40.94
C ARG A 217 9.79 -22.54 -42.43
N GLN A 218 9.94 -21.46 -43.20
CA GLN A 218 9.88 -21.54 -44.66
C GLN A 218 11.03 -22.37 -45.24
N LEU A 219 12.26 -22.20 -44.73
CA LEU A 219 13.41 -23.00 -45.12
C LEU A 219 13.21 -24.49 -44.78
N PHE A 220 12.63 -24.78 -43.65
CA PHE A 220 12.33 -26.14 -43.23
C PHE A 220 11.24 -26.77 -44.11
N LEU A 221 10.15 -26.07 -44.36
CA LEU A 221 9.08 -26.52 -45.26
C LEU A 221 9.59 -26.70 -46.71
N GLN A 222 10.40 -25.78 -47.18
CA GLN A 222 10.99 -25.88 -48.54
C GLN A 222 11.94 -27.08 -48.65
N ARG A 223 12.67 -27.44 -47.59
CA ARG A 223 13.48 -28.67 -47.58
C ARG A 223 12.59 -29.93 -47.54
N MET A 224 11.50 -29.91 -46.78
CA MET A 224 10.55 -31.04 -46.79
C MET A 224 9.87 -31.19 -48.12
N ASP A 225 9.45 -30.09 -48.77
CA ASP A 225 8.85 -30.13 -50.12
C ASP A 225 9.83 -30.69 -51.15
N ILE A 226 11.14 -30.42 -51.03
CA ILE A 226 12.18 -30.98 -51.89
C ILE A 226 12.37 -32.48 -51.65
N LEU A 227 12.31 -32.92 -50.37
CA LEU A 227 12.40 -34.33 -49.99
C LEU A 227 11.18 -35.14 -50.42
N ASP A 228 9.99 -34.54 -50.35
CA ASP A 228 8.73 -35.17 -50.79
C ASP A 228 8.62 -35.20 -52.36
N ALA A 229 9.31 -34.31 -53.03
CA ALA A 229 9.34 -34.29 -54.50
C ALA A 229 10.35 -35.25 -55.10
N LEU A 230 11.22 -35.87 -54.30
CA LEU A 230 12.12 -36.92 -54.71
C LEU A 230 11.38 -38.25 -54.59
N ASP A 231 10.94 -38.79 -55.72
CA ASP A 231 10.25 -40.11 -55.84
C ASP A 231 11.20 -41.28 -55.53
N GLU A 232 12.44 -41.01 -55.08
CA GLU A 232 13.46 -41.97 -54.70
C GLU A 232 13.62 -42.02 -53.18
N GLY A 233 13.67 -43.20 -52.58
CA GLY A 233 13.90 -43.40 -51.14
C GLY A 233 15.27 -42.89 -50.73
N LEU A 234 15.30 -41.83 -49.90
CA LEU A 234 16.51 -41.26 -49.33
C LEU A 234 16.90 -42.01 -48.05
N LEU A 235 18.14 -42.53 -48.05
CA LEU A 235 18.74 -43.17 -46.88
C LEU A 235 19.81 -42.26 -46.32
N ALA A 236 19.57 -41.71 -45.13
CA ALA A 236 20.57 -40.89 -44.41
C ALA A 236 21.40 -41.80 -43.49
N ILE A 237 22.71 -41.77 -43.65
CA ILE A 237 23.65 -42.54 -42.83
C ILE A 237 24.55 -41.57 -42.06
N ASP A 238 24.69 -41.75 -40.75
CA ASP A 238 25.61 -40.95 -39.96
C ASP A 238 27.08 -41.36 -40.14
N SER A 239 28.01 -40.61 -39.54
CA SER A 239 29.44 -40.89 -39.56
C SER A 239 29.83 -42.26 -38.93
N HIS A 240 28.89 -42.96 -38.30
CA HIS A 240 29.05 -44.29 -37.66
C HIS A 240 28.35 -45.41 -38.47
N SER A 241 27.98 -45.13 -39.72
CA SER A 241 27.31 -46.06 -40.65
C SER A 241 25.93 -46.52 -40.11
N THR A 242 25.28 -45.76 -39.27
CA THR A 242 23.94 -46.04 -38.73
C THR A 242 22.91 -45.27 -39.58
N ILE A 243 21.82 -45.97 -39.96
CA ILE A 243 20.73 -45.36 -40.71
C ILE A 243 19.98 -44.45 -39.77
N THR A 244 19.96 -43.15 -40.02
CA THR A 244 19.15 -42.16 -39.32
C THR A 244 18.05 -41.67 -40.24
N TYR A 245 16.86 -42.15 -39.99
CA TYR A 245 15.67 -41.65 -40.66
C TYR A 245 14.99 -40.63 -39.79
#